data_356a84a23614a195a45de0bf8087afcd
#
_entry.id   356a84a23614a195a45de0bf8087afcd
#
_cell.length_a   1.000
_cell.length_b   1.000
_cell.length_c   1.000
_cell.angle_alpha   90.00
_cell.angle_beta   90.00
_cell.angle_gamma   90.00
#
_symmetry.space_group_name_H-M   'P 1'
#
loop_
_entity.id
_entity.type
_entity.pdbx_description
1 polymer ?
#
loop_
_entity_poly.entity_id
_entity_poly.type
_entity_poly.pdbx_seq_one_letter_code
_entity_poly.pdbx_strand_id
1 'polypeptide(L)'
;MANTQLSEQEILRRESMNKLRELGIEPYPAPLYPVNATAKSIEAEYDPEKGNLSDVCIAGRIMSRRIMGAASFMELQDESGRIQVYVKRDEICPGEDKTMYNTVFKKLLDIGDVVGIKGFAFITQTGQLSVHAKELTVLSKSLRVLPIVKEQDGKVFDAFSDPELRYRQRYVDLIVNPHVKETFIKRSKIISTIRKFLDEKGFMEVETPMLVSNAGGASARPFETHFNALDEDLKLRISLELYLKRLIVGGLEKVYEIGRVFRNEGLDTRHNPEFTLMELYQAYTDYNGMMDLTEEMFRHVAKEVLGTTTIVYNGVEMDLGKPFKRVRMLDAIKEYTGVDFEKIDTLEEARAIAKEKGVAFEERHKRGDIINLFFEEFCEDKMIQPTFVMDHPIEISPLTKKKPSDPRYVERFEMYMNGWEMCNAYSELNDPIDQRERFKAQDALADAGDEEANHTDEDFLNALEIGMPPTGGIGYGIDRLCMLLTDSPAIRDVLLFPTMKTLGGAKTAAKQTEKKEEGKMAKESSISKNDALALLKKYNKEPFHIQHGLTVAAVMKWLGKELGYGEEADYWEIVGLLHDIDFENWPEEHCKKAPELLKEAGVSDDMIHAICSHGYGLCSDVEPELEMEK
;
A
#
# COMPACT_ATOMS: atom_id res chain seq x y z
N MET A 1 -12.45 23.00 -7.87
CA MET A 1 -11.85 22.56 -9.16
C MET A 1 -10.54 23.32 -9.29
N ALA A 2 -9.42 22.65 -9.10
CA ALA A 2 -8.11 23.29 -9.30
C ALA A 2 -8.03 23.75 -10.75
N ASN A 3 -7.80 25.03 -10.94
CA ASN A 3 -7.59 25.67 -12.23
C ASN A 3 -6.22 25.19 -12.77
N THR A 4 -6.17 23.97 -13.29
CA THR A 4 -4.95 23.40 -13.88
C THR A 4 -4.75 24.09 -15.21
N GLN A 5 -3.90 25.11 -15.23
CA GLN A 5 -3.48 25.76 -16.46
C GLN A 5 -2.76 24.69 -17.32
N LEU A 6 -3.33 24.38 -18.49
CA LEU A 6 -2.76 23.39 -19.40
C LEU A 6 -1.38 23.85 -19.85
N SER A 7 -0.43 22.93 -19.91
CA SER A 7 0.87 23.19 -20.50
C SER A 7 0.73 23.47 -22.00
N GLU A 8 1.71 24.14 -22.59
CA GLU A 8 1.75 24.41 -24.02
C GLU A 8 1.60 23.13 -24.86
N GLN A 9 2.26 22.06 -24.45
CA GLN A 9 2.17 20.75 -25.13
C GLN A 9 0.77 20.15 -25.04
N GLU A 10 0.08 20.30 -23.92
CA GLU A 10 -1.30 19.82 -23.77
C GLU A 10 -2.29 20.62 -24.60
N ILE A 11 -2.03 21.91 -24.82
CA ILE A 11 -2.82 22.77 -25.72
C ILE A 11 -2.61 22.31 -27.18
N LEU A 12 -1.35 22.17 -27.63
CA LEU A 12 -1.03 21.71 -28.99
C LEU A 12 -1.62 20.34 -29.32
N ARG A 13 -1.62 19.41 -28.36
CA ARG A 13 -2.22 18.07 -28.55
C ARG A 13 -3.75 18.14 -28.72
N ARG A 14 -4.43 19.06 -28.02
CA ARG A 14 -5.87 19.32 -28.20
C ARG A 14 -6.17 19.96 -29.55
N GLU A 15 -5.31 20.86 -30.01
CA GLU A 15 -5.41 21.42 -31.37
C GLU A 15 -5.22 20.32 -32.43
N SER A 16 -4.23 19.45 -32.26
CA SER A 16 -4.01 18.30 -33.14
C SER A 16 -5.23 17.36 -33.17
N MET A 17 -5.86 17.10 -32.01
CA MET A 17 -7.08 16.33 -31.92
C MET A 17 -8.24 16.98 -32.72
N ASN A 18 -8.42 18.31 -32.60
CA ASN A 18 -9.45 19.01 -33.34
C ASN A 18 -9.18 18.97 -34.86
N LYS A 19 -7.93 19.14 -35.29
CA LYS A 19 -7.53 19.00 -36.69
C LYS A 19 -7.78 17.60 -37.27
N LEU A 20 -7.63 16.54 -36.46
CA LEU A 20 -8.01 15.18 -36.88
C LEU A 20 -9.53 15.11 -37.19
N ARG A 21 -10.36 15.69 -36.33
CA ARG A 21 -11.82 15.74 -36.56
C ARG A 21 -12.20 16.55 -37.79
N GLU A 22 -11.53 17.68 -38.03
CA GLU A 22 -11.71 18.50 -39.23
C GLU A 22 -11.37 17.71 -40.52
N LEU A 23 -10.41 16.78 -40.45
CA LEU A 23 -10.06 15.87 -41.54
C LEU A 23 -11.00 14.65 -41.65
N GLY A 24 -12.06 14.57 -40.83
CA GLY A 24 -13.00 13.44 -40.81
C GLY A 24 -12.44 12.19 -40.09
N ILE A 25 -11.35 12.33 -39.34
CA ILE A 25 -10.71 11.23 -38.59
C ILE A 25 -11.15 11.34 -37.13
N GLU A 26 -11.95 10.35 -36.66
CA GLU A 26 -12.32 10.30 -35.24
C GLU A 26 -11.09 9.91 -34.38
N PRO A 27 -10.63 10.77 -33.45
CA PRO A 27 -9.46 10.46 -32.64
C PRO A 27 -9.73 9.40 -31.55
N TYR A 28 -10.97 9.02 -31.33
CA TYR A 28 -11.39 8.00 -30.34
C TYR A 28 -12.49 7.09 -30.94
N PRO A 29 -12.17 6.32 -31.99
CA PRO A 29 -13.16 5.51 -32.68
C PRO A 29 -13.70 4.38 -31.79
N ALA A 30 -15.01 4.13 -31.88
CA ALA A 30 -15.66 3.03 -31.16
C ALA A 30 -15.57 1.65 -31.85
N PRO A 31 -15.47 1.54 -33.21
CA PRO A 31 -15.41 0.24 -33.86
C PRO A 31 -14.27 -0.65 -33.44
N LEU A 32 -14.50 -1.97 -33.45
CA LEU A 32 -13.48 -2.98 -33.23
C LEU A 32 -12.30 -2.80 -34.19
N TYR A 33 -11.08 -2.81 -33.67
CA TYR A 33 -9.87 -2.92 -34.48
C TYR A 33 -9.37 -4.38 -34.48
N PRO A 34 -9.25 -5.05 -35.63
CA PRO A 34 -9.05 -6.50 -35.71
C PRO A 34 -7.58 -6.89 -35.54
N VAL A 35 -7.05 -6.80 -34.32
CA VAL A 35 -5.68 -7.25 -33.99
C VAL A 35 -5.57 -8.76 -34.17
N ASN A 36 -4.57 -9.23 -34.94
CA ASN A 36 -4.28 -10.64 -35.16
C ASN A 36 -2.86 -11.07 -34.74
N ALA A 37 -2.01 -10.14 -34.33
CA ALA A 37 -0.65 -10.41 -33.86
C ALA A 37 -0.24 -9.42 -32.78
N THR A 38 0.77 -9.81 -31.98
CA THR A 38 1.42 -8.99 -30.96
C THR A 38 2.90 -8.87 -31.28
N ALA A 39 3.59 -7.89 -30.66
CA ALA A 39 5.05 -7.71 -30.82
C ALA A 39 5.79 -9.04 -30.59
N LYS A 40 5.49 -9.70 -29.49
CA LYS A 40 6.16 -10.97 -29.09
C LYS A 40 5.78 -12.14 -29.99
N SER A 41 4.52 -12.22 -30.48
CA SER A 41 4.14 -13.28 -31.42
C SER A 41 4.86 -13.13 -32.75
N ILE A 42 5.02 -11.90 -33.23
CA ILE A 42 5.79 -11.63 -34.46
C ILE A 42 7.26 -12.01 -34.29
N GLU A 43 7.87 -11.68 -33.14
CA GLU A 43 9.25 -12.06 -32.84
C GLU A 43 9.45 -13.58 -32.78
N ALA A 44 8.47 -14.30 -32.26
CA ALA A 44 8.54 -15.75 -32.09
C ALA A 44 8.25 -16.53 -33.39
N GLU A 45 7.37 -16.03 -34.24
CA GLU A 45 6.81 -16.78 -35.39
C GLU A 45 7.40 -16.38 -36.74
N TYR A 46 8.04 -15.18 -36.84
CA TYR A 46 8.55 -14.70 -38.11
C TYR A 46 9.73 -15.54 -38.60
N ASP A 47 9.60 -16.08 -39.81
CA ASP A 47 10.63 -16.82 -40.53
C ASP A 47 11.02 -16.07 -41.81
N PRO A 48 12.22 -15.46 -41.85
CA PRO A 48 12.65 -14.66 -43.00
C PRO A 48 12.82 -15.50 -44.30
N GLU A 49 13.07 -16.81 -44.20
CA GLU A 49 13.23 -17.68 -45.38
C GLU A 49 11.87 -17.99 -46.00
N LYS A 50 10.83 -18.09 -45.20
CA LYS A 50 9.46 -18.36 -45.64
C LYS A 50 8.69 -17.09 -46.01
N GLY A 51 9.12 -15.92 -45.50
CA GLY A 51 8.39 -14.66 -45.67
C GLY A 51 6.96 -14.74 -45.17
N ASN A 52 6.76 -15.48 -44.06
CA ASN A 52 5.47 -15.60 -43.40
C ASN A 52 5.04 -14.28 -42.76
N LEU A 53 3.86 -14.21 -42.16
CA LEU A 53 3.27 -12.99 -41.57
C LEU A 53 3.12 -11.86 -42.61
N SER A 54 2.58 -12.20 -43.79
CA SER A 54 2.31 -11.28 -44.88
C SER A 54 1.08 -10.40 -44.67
N ASP A 55 0.21 -10.74 -43.69
CA ASP A 55 -0.99 -10.00 -43.30
C ASP A 55 -1.04 -9.89 -41.76
N VAL A 56 -0.42 -8.82 -41.26
CA VAL A 56 -0.30 -8.52 -39.85
C VAL A 56 -1.12 -7.29 -39.52
N CYS A 57 -1.96 -7.41 -38.49
CA CYS A 57 -2.73 -6.32 -37.93
C CYS A 57 -2.39 -6.19 -36.44
N ILE A 58 -1.64 -5.13 -36.09
CA ILE A 58 -1.21 -4.82 -34.72
C ILE A 58 -1.80 -3.51 -34.25
N ALA A 59 -1.94 -3.34 -32.95
CA ALA A 59 -2.26 -2.06 -32.35
C ALA A 59 -1.35 -1.81 -31.13
N GLY A 60 -0.99 -0.56 -30.93
CA GLY A 60 -0.10 -0.23 -29.83
C GLY A 60 0.08 1.27 -29.63
N ARG A 61 0.78 1.63 -28.56
CA ARG A 61 1.11 2.99 -28.21
C ARG A 61 2.42 3.39 -28.88
N ILE A 62 2.45 4.58 -29.48
CA ILE A 62 3.67 5.16 -30.06
C ILE A 62 4.61 5.56 -28.92
N MET A 63 5.77 4.91 -28.84
CA MET A 63 6.80 5.20 -27.82
C MET A 63 7.95 6.04 -28.37
N SER A 64 8.24 5.92 -29.66
CA SER A 64 9.21 6.77 -30.36
C SER A 64 8.84 6.96 -31.82
N ARG A 65 9.31 8.06 -32.44
CA ARG A 65 9.16 8.33 -33.87
C ARG A 65 10.44 8.94 -34.45
N ARG A 66 10.83 8.44 -35.59
CA ARG A 66 11.94 9.00 -36.39
C ARG A 66 11.44 9.31 -37.79
N ILE A 67 11.23 10.60 -38.08
CA ILE A 67 10.71 11.07 -39.37
C ILE A 67 11.88 11.36 -40.30
N MET A 68 11.94 10.66 -41.47
CA MET A 68 13.01 10.76 -42.45
C MET A 68 12.41 10.90 -43.86
N GLY A 69 12.05 12.14 -44.25
CA GLY A 69 11.53 12.41 -45.60
C GLY A 69 10.24 11.66 -45.93
N ALA A 70 10.27 10.78 -46.93
CA ALA A 70 9.14 9.98 -47.40
C ALA A 70 9.03 8.61 -46.71
N ALA A 71 10.02 8.25 -45.93
CA ALA A 71 10.03 7.04 -45.09
C ALA A 71 10.29 7.42 -43.64
N SER A 72 9.75 6.67 -42.69
CA SER A 72 9.88 6.95 -41.28
C SER A 72 9.82 5.65 -40.49
N PHE A 73 10.27 5.71 -39.26
CA PHE A 73 10.14 4.62 -38.29
C PHE A 73 9.39 5.11 -37.08
N MET A 74 8.64 4.23 -36.46
CA MET A 74 8.11 4.41 -35.11
C MET A 74 8.22 3.10 -34.33
N GLU A 75 8.22 3.19 -33.02
CA GLU A 75 8.18 2.06 -32.13
C GLU A 75 6.79 2.00 -31.50
N LEU A 76 6.10 0.87 -31.64
CA LEU A 76 4.84 0.59 -31.00
C LEU A 76 5.04 -0.33 -29.81
N GLN A 77 4.38 -0.01 -28.70
CA GLN A 77 4.30 -0.84 -27.50
C GLN A 77 2.89 -1.38 -27.37
N ASP A 78 2.75 -2.70 -27.36
CA ASP A 78 1.54 -3.42 -27.01
C ASP A 78 1.64 -4.05 -25.61
N GLU A 79 0.73 -4.99 -25.28
CA GLU A 79 0.77 -5.70 -23.99
C GLU A 79 2.00 -6.62 -23.85
N SER A 80 2.52 -7.13 -24.95
CA SER A 80 3.57 -8.15 -24.98
C SER A 80 4.97 -7.56 -25.07
N GLY A 81 5.13 -6.37 -25.64
CA GLY A 81 6.44 -5.77 -25.84
C GLY A 81 6.44 -4.59 -26.80
N ARG A 82 7.56 -4.36 -27.46
CA ARG A 82 7.75 -3.30 -28.43
C ARG A 82 8.19 -3.85 -29.78
N ILE A 83 7.67 -3.28 -30.85
CA ILE A 83 8.06 -3.62 -32.20
C ILE A 83 8.25 -2.37 -33.04
N GLN A 84 9.28 -2.37 -33.89
CA GLN A 84 9.50 -1.31 -34.86
C GLN A 84 8.50 -1.39 -36.01
N VAL A 85 7.95 -0.25 -36.40
CA VAL A 85 7.10 -0.11 -37.58
C VAL A 85 7.75 0.82 -38.57
N TYR A 86 7.91 0.34 -39.80
CA TYR A 86 8.36 1.11 -40.95
C TYR A 86 7.17 1.72 -41.70
N VAL A 87 7.15 3.04 -41.80
CA VAL A 87 6.04 3.78 -42.43
C VAL A 87 6.56 4.52 -43.65
N LYS A 88 6.13 4.09 -44.83
CA LYS A 88 6.49 4.72 -46.07
C LYS A 88 5.28 5.45 -46.67
N ARG A 89 5.50 6.75 -47.05
CA ARG A 89 4.43 7.64 -47.49
C ARG A 89 3.57 7.02 -48.59
N ASP A 90 4.22 6.51 -49.63
CA ASP A 90 3.52 6.04 -50.84
C ASP A 90 2.90 4.65 -50.66
N GLU A 91 3.23 3.95 -49.60
CA GLU A 91 2.59 2.67 -49.20
C GLU A 91 1.32 2.89 -48.40
N ILE A 92 1.36 3.79 -47.37
CA ILE A 92 0.14 4.10 -46.59
C ILE A 92 -0.80 5.09 -47.31
N CYS A 93 -0.32 5.74 -48.35
CA CYS A 93 -1.05 6.68 -49.20
C CYS A 93 -0.80 6.34 -50.69
N PRO A 94 -1.36 5.27 -51.25
CA PRO A 94 -1.08 4.84 -52.63
C PRO A 94 -1.60 5.80 -53.70
N GLY A 95 -2.63 6.62 -53.38
CA GLY A 95 -3.18 7.63 -54.27
C GLY A 95 -2.41 8.96 -54.31
N GLU A 96 -3.03 9.98 -54.91
CA GLU A 96 -2.47 11.35 -54.94
C GLU A 96 -2.56 12.04 -53.58
N ASP A 97 -3.57 11.74 -52.77
CA ASP A 97 -3.73 12.29 -51.45
C ASP A 97 -2.70 11.68 -50.46
N LYS A 98 -1.83 12.52 -49.96
CA LYS A 98 -0.79 12.17 -48.99
C LYS A 98 -1.06 12.70 -47.59
N THR A 99 -2.31 13.07 -47.29
CA THR A 99 -2.74 13.67 -46.01
C THR A 99 -2.44 12.78 -44.84
N MET A 100 -2.73 11.46 -44.92
CA MET A 100 -2.47 10.51 -43.84
C MET A 100 -0.98 10.50 -43.43
N TYR A 101 -0.06 10.58 -44.35
CA TYR A 101 1.38 10.63 -44.02
C TYR A 101 1.85 12.03 -43.69
N ASN A 102 1.62 13.04 -44.59
CA ASN A 102 2.23 14.35 -44.48
C ASN A 102 1.63 15.20 -43.35
N THR A 103 0.33 15.00 -43.03
CA THR A 103 -0.39 15.77 -42.01
C THR A 103 -0.63 14.91 -40.78
N VAL A 104 -1.34 13.81 -40.90
CA VAL A 104 -1.73 13.00 -39.73
C VAL A 104 -0.48 12.41 -39.08
N PHE A 105 0.26 11.54 -39.77
CA PHE A 105 1.39 10.84 -39.19
C PHE A 105 2.52 11.79 -38.77
N LYS A 106 2.88 12.77 -39.61
CA LYS A 106 4.03 13.66 -39.32
C LYS A 106 3.73 14.75 -38.30
N LYS A 107 2.50 15.34 -38.32
CA LYS A 107 2.24 16.59 -37.60
C LYS A 107 1.20 16.45 -36.48
N LEU A 108 0.21 15.56 -36.64
CA LEU A 108 -0.91 15.47 -35.70
C LEU A 108 -0.79 14.31 -34.69
N LEU A 109 -0.04 13.25 -35.05
CA LEU A 109 0.26 12.20 -34.09
C LEU A 109 1.43 12.58 -33.18
N ASP A 110 1.34 12.17 -31.95
CA ASP A 110 2.33 12.40 -30.89
C ASP A 110 2.79 11.10 -30.26
N ILE A 111 3.92 11.14 -29.55
CA ILE A 111 4.32 10.06 -28.65
C ILE A 111 3.26 9.92 -27.56
N GLY A 112 2.81 8.69 -27.33
CA GLY A 112 1.71 8.38 -26.43
C GLY A 112 0.38 8.09 -27.13
N ASP A 113 0.21 8.48 -28.39
CA ASP A 113 -0.99 8.10 -29.17
C ASP A 113 -1.05 6.59 -29.40
N VAL A 114 -2.25 6.04 -29.48
CA VAL A 114 -2.47 4.64 -29.82
C VAL A 114 -2.91 4.56 -31.27
N VAL A 115 -2.23 3.72 -32.04
CA VAL A 115 -2.52 3.51 -33.46
C VAL A 115 -2.63 2.03 -33.78
N GLY A 116 -3.39 1.74 -34.82
CA GLY A 116 -3.46 0.45 -35.47
C GLY A 116 -2.68 0.44 -36.77
N ILE A 117 -2.00 -0.64 -37.07
CA ILE A 117 -1.18 -0.84 -38.26
C ILE A 117 -1.58 -2.15 -38.92
N LYS A 118 -1.94 -2.10 -40.20
CA LYS A 118 -1.99 -3.29 -41.05
C LYS A 118 -0.79 -3.30 -41.97
N GLY A 119 -0.21 -4.46 -42.19
CA GLY A 119 0.97 -4.59 -43.02
C GLY A 119 1.52 -6.01 -43.02
N PHE A 120 2.83 -6.13 -43.07
CA PHE A 120 3.54 -7.42 -43.05
C PHE A 120 4.85 -7.32 -42.27
N ALA A 121 5.30 -8.42 -41.71
CA ALA A 121 6.58 -8.49 -41.04
C ALA A 121 7.73 -8.61 -42.04
N PHE A 122 8.85 -7.96 -41.74
CA PHE A 122 10.06 -8.00 -42.58
C PHE A 122 11.32 -7.66 -41.77
N ILE A 123 12.46 -8.03 -42.30
CA ILE A 123 13.75 -7.60 -41.74
C ILE A 123 14.24 -6.34 -42.51
N THR A 124 14.58 -5.30 -41.77
CA THR A 124 15.19 -4.09 -42.34
C THR A 124 16.59 -4.34 -42.85
N GLN A 125 17.15 -3.43 -43.68
CA GLN A 125 18.53 -3.52 -44.16
C GLN A 125 19.58 -3.56 -43.02
N THR A 126 19.23 -3.05 -41.85
CA THR A 126 20.07 -3.08 -40.64
C THR A 126 19.86 -4.35 -39.79
N GLY A 127 19.04 -5.31 -40.24
CA GLY A 127 18.82 -6.59 -39.59
C GLY A 127 17.72 -6.57 -38.49
N GLN A 128 16.94 -5.48 -38.36
CA GLN A 128 15.91 -5.39 -37.35
C GLN A 128 14.54 -5.89 -37.87
N LEU A 129 13.93 -6.81 -37.15
CA LEU A 129 12.55 -7.25 -37.39
C LEU A 129 11.58 -6.09 -37.19
N SER A 130 10.71 -5.87 -38.15
CA SER A 130 9.81 -4.71 -38.18
C SER A 130 8.50 -5.08 -38.89
N VAL A 131 7.46 -4.27 -38.66
CA VAL A 131 6.22 -4.31 -39.43
C VAL A 131 6.24 -3.21 -40.50
N HIS A 132 6.10 -3.58 -41.77
CA HIS A 132 5.95 -2.64 -42.87
C HIS A 132 4.49 -2.22 -43.01
N ALA A 133 4.19 -0.98 -42.66
CA ALA A 133 2.82 -0.47 -42.66
C ALA A 133 2.29 -0.26 -44.08
N LYS A 134 1.10 -0.78 -44.35
CA LYS A 134 0.26 -0.48 -45.53
C LYS A 134 -0.93 0.40 -45.18
N GLU A 135 -1.47 0.26 -43.97
CA GLU A 135 -2.53 1.11 -43.44
C GLU A 135 -2.16 1.58 -42.02
N LEU A 136 -2.56 2.81 -41.70
CA LEU A 136 -2.44 3.39 -40.36
C LEU A 136 -3.79 3.96 -39.94
N THR A 137 -4.25 3.58 -38.76
CA THR A 137 -5.50 4.03 -38.17
C THR A 137 -5.25 4.67 -36.81
N VAL A 138 -5.82 5.84 -36.54
CA VAL A 138 -5.78 6.47 -35.22
C VAL A 138 -6.80 5.77 -34.32
N LEU A 139 -6.39 5.28 -33.16
CA LEU A 139 -7.26 4.57 -32.20
C LEU A 139 -7.47 5.35 -30.90
N SER A 140 -6.47 6.15 -30.48
CA SER A 140 -6.63 7.03 -29.31
C SER A 140 -5.60 8.14 -29.32
N LYS A 141 -6.04 9.38 -29.22
CA LYS A 141 -5.17 10.56 -29.08
C LYS A 141 -4.78 10.78 -27.64
N SER A 142 -3.49 10.82 -27.33
CA SER A 142 -2.95 11.17 -26.04
C SER A 142 -2.92 12.69 -25.85
N LEU A 143 -3.63 13.21 -24.86
CA LEU A 143 -3.71 14.64 -24.57
C LEU A 143 -2.68 15.10 -23.51
N ARG A 144 -1.97 14.15 -22.89
CA ARG A 144 -0.88 14.43 -21.94
C ARG A 144 0.42 13.87 -22.43
N VAL A 145 1.52 14.52 -22.03
CA VAL A 145 2.88 14.08 -22.37
C VAL A 145 3.26 12.92 -21.45
N LEU A 146 3.80 11.84 -22.04
CA LEU A 146 4.40 10.76 -21.25
C LEU A 146 5.81 11.16 -20.83
N PRO A 147 6.21 10.89 -19.58
CA PRO A 147 7.60 11.00 -19.15
C PRO A 147 8.41 9.90 -19.86
N ILE A 148 9.18 10.28 -20.89
CA ILE A 148 10.02 9.34 -21.63
C ILE A 148 11.44 9.51 -21.16
N VAL A 149 12.03 8.41 -20.71
CA VAL A 149 13.43 8.34 -20.33
C VAL A 149 14.30 8.74 -21.51
N LYS A 150 15.15 9.76 -21.32
CA LYS A 150 16.18 10.16 -22.26
C LYS A 150 17.52 9.79 -21.67
N GLU A 151 18.32 9.09 -22.44
CA GLU A 151 19.71 8.82 -22.11
C GLU A 151 20.61 9.73 -22.97
N GLN A 152 21.41 10.56 -22.31
CA GLN A 152 22.37 11.41 -22.94
C GLN A 152 23.68 11.36 -22.14
N ASP A 153 24.78 11.03 -22.83
CA ASP A 153 26.13 10.95 -22.23
C ASP A 153 26.21 10.03 -21.00
N GLY A 154 25.48 8.88 -21.02
CA GLY A 154 25.42 7.94 -19.92
C GLY A 154 24.61 8.42 -18.69
N LYS A 155 23.92 9.56 -18.83
CA LYS A 155 22.98 10.05 -17.80
C LYS A 155 21.55 9.85 -18.27
N VAL A 156 20.75 9.35 -17.34
CA VAL A 156 19.31 9.13 -17.54
C VAL A 156 18.58 10.39 -17.06
N PHE A 157 17.79 10.99 -17.95
CA PHE A 157 16.94 12.15 -17.69
C PHE A 157 15.47 11.76 -17.83
N ASP A 158 14.60 12.48 -17.14
CA ASP A 158 13.14 12.29 -17.21
C ASP A 158 12.67 10.88 -16.81
N ALA A 159 13.48 10.14 -16.01
CA ALA A 159 13.06 8.85 -15.50
C ALA A 159 11.84 9.01 -14.55
N PHE A 160 10.77 8.29 -14.87
CA PHE A 160 9.60 8.21 -13.97
C PHE A 160 9.93 7.25 -12.83
N SER A 161 10.80 7.72 -11.91
CA SER A 161 11.42 6.92 -10.85
C SER A 161 10.94 7.26 -9.44
N ASP A 162 10.32 8.44 -9.26
CA ASP A 162 9.76 8.83 -7.95
C ASP A 162 8.67 7.84 -7.52
N PRO A 163 8.84 7.13 -6.36
CA PRO A 163 7.92 6.09 -5.95
C PRO A 163 6.50 6.61 -5.72
N GLU A 164 6.34 7.82 -5.16
CA GLU A 164 5.03 8.38 -4.90
C GLU A 164 4.28 8.69 -6.18
N LEU A 165 4.93 9.32 -7.15
CA LEU A 165 4.34 9.58 -8.47
C LEU A 165 3.99 8.27 -9.20
N ARG A 166 4.86 7.24 -9.12
CA ARG A 166 4.61 5.92 -9.71
C ARG A 166 3.36 5.26 -9.12
N TYR A 167 3.16 5.34 -7.82
CA TYR A 167 1.97 4.78 -7.16
C TYR A 167 0.71 5.56 -7.51
N ARG A 168 0.78 6.90 -7.55
CA ARG A 168 -0.36 7.76 -7.89
C ARG A 168 -0.76 7.68 -9.36
N GLN A 169 0.21 7.51 -10.25
CA GLN A 169 0.01 7.42 -11.69
C GLN A 169 0.43 6.04 -12.21
N ARG A 170 -0.07 4.98 -11.59
CA ARG A 170 0.27 3.60 -11.94
C ARG A 170 0.06 3.29 -13.43
N TYR A 171 -0.95 3.89 -14.06
CA TYR A 171 -1.18 3.77 -15.49
C TYR A 171 -0.05 4.36 -16.34
N VAL A 172 0.64 5.40 -15.87
CA VAL A 172 1.86 5.91 -16.52
C VAL A 172 3.04 4.98 -16.23
N ASP A 173 3.21 4.56 -14.98
CA ASP A 173 4.25 3.64 -14.54
C ASP A 173 4.25 2.34 -15.37
N LEU A 174 3.09 1.74 -15.59
CA LEU A 174 2.92 0.55 -16.44
C LEU A 174 3.30 0.77 -17.91
N ILE A 175 3.20 2.01 -18.42
CA ILE A 175 3.58 2.35 -19.79
C ILE A 175 5.10 2.51 -19.91
N VAL A 176 5.71 3.26 -18.99
CA VAL A 176 7.10 3.71 -19.14
C VAL A 176 8.12 2.79 -18.45
N ASN A 177 7.68 2.00 -17.47
CA ASN A 177 8.49 1.04 -16.71
C ASN A 177 8.00 -0.40 -16.95
N PRO A 178 8.39 -1.09 -18.02
CA PRO A 178 7.87 -2.41 -18.39
C PRO A 178 8.03 -3.48 -17.30
N HIS A 179 9.10 -3.42 -16.50
CA HIS A 179 9.35 -4.37 -15.39
C HIS A 179 8.24 -4.34 -14.32
N VAL A 180 7.58 -3.20 -14.12
CA VAL A 180 6.45 -3.08 -13.18
C VAL A 180 5.27 -3.97 -13.60
N LYS A 181 5.04 -4.08 -14.91
CA LYS A 181 4.00 -4.97 -15.45
C LYS A 181 4.27 -6.44 -15.12
N GLU A 182 5.53 -6.86 -15.16
CA GLU A 182 5.94 -8.23 -14.83
C GLU A 182 5.61 -8.60 -13.38
N THR A 183 5.74 -7.67 -12.44
CA THR A 183 5.35 -7.87 -11.04
C THR A 183 3.87 -8.23 -10.94
N PHE A 184 2.99 -7.52 -11.63
CA PHE A 184 1.55 -7.78 -11.58
C PHE A 184 1.14 -9.05 -12.35
N ILE A 185 1.85 -9.41 -13.42
CA ILE A 185 1.67 -10.69 -14.12
C ILE A 185 2.06 -11.84 -13.18
N LYS A 186 3.21 -11.74 -12.49
CA LYS A 186 3.62 -12.73 -11.50
C LYS A 186 2.64 -12.82 -10.34
N ARG A 187 2.16 -11.68 -9.80
CA ARG A 187 1.13 -11.66 -8.76
C ARG A 187 -0.13 -12.42 -9.19
N SER A 188 -0.63 -12.15 -10.39
CA SER A 188 -1.79 -12.87 -10.93
C SER A 188 -1.52 -14.39 -11.05
N LYS A 189 -0.32 -14.75 -11.51
CA LYS A 189 0.09 -16.15 -11.62
C LYS A 189 0.23 -16.82 -10.24
N ILE A 190 0.76 -16.13 -9.23
CA ILE A 190 0.83 -16.63 -7.84
C ILE A 190 -0.56 -17.01 -7.35
N ILE A 191 -1.53 -16.10 -7.44
CA ILE A 191 -2.90 -16.33 -6.96
C ILE A 191 -3.57 -17.47 -7.73
N SER A 192 -3.44 -17.52 -9.05
CA SER A 192 -4.04 -18.58 -9.85
C SER A 192 -3.38 -19.95 -9.58
N THR A 193 -2.08 -19.99 -9.28
CA THR A 193 -1.37 -21.22 -8.91
C THR A 193 -1.81 -21.73 -7.54
N ILE A 194 -2.01 -20.82 -6.56
CA ILE A 194 -2.54 -21.18 -5.24
C ILE A 194 -3.94 -21.81 -5.39
N ARG A 195 -4.84 -21.15 -6.15
CA ARG A 195 -6.19 -21.69 -6.42
C ARG A 195 -6.14 -23.10 -6.99
N LYS A 196 -5.36 -23.29 -8.05
CA LYS A 196 -5.22 -24.60 -8.67
C LYS A 196 -4.70 -25.65 -7.71
N PHE A 197 -3.69 -25.31 -6.91
CA PHE A 197 -3.13 -26.21 -5.90
C PHE A 197 -4.18 -26.63 -4.85
N LEU A 198 -4.98 -25.68 -4.37
CA LEU A 198 -6.02 -25.96 -3.36
C LEU A 198 -7.20 -26.74 -3.97
N ASP A 199 -7.62 -26.43 -5.19
CA ASP A 199 -8.66 -27.16 -5.92
C ASP A 199 -8.25 -28.63 -6.12
N GLU A 200 -6.99 -28.91 -6.51
CA GLU A 200 -6.46 -30.26 -6.66
C GLU A 200 -6.42 -31.03 -5.33
N LYS A 201 -6.35 -30.33 -4.19
CA LYS A 201 -6.43 -30.92 -2.83
C LYS A 201 -7.86 -31.04 -2.31
N GLY A 202 -8.86 -30.63 -3.11
CA GLY A 202 -10.28 -30.73 -2.80
C GLY A 202 -10.80 -29.65 -1.86
N PHE A 203 -10.13 -28.51 -1.77
CA PHE A 203 -10.69 -27.33 -1.10
C PHE A 203 -11.71 -26.63 -1.99
N MET A 204 -12.74 -26.07 -1.36
CA MET A 204 -13.76 -25.23 -2.00
C MET A 204 -13.44 -23.76 -1.77
N GLU A 205 -13.31 -22.95 -2.82
CA GLU A 205 -13.28 -21.49 -2.69
C GLU A 205 -14.68 -20.98 -2.35
N VAL A 206 -14.79 -20.11 -1.34
CA VAL A 206 -16.03 -19.54 -0.89
C VAL A 206 -15.90 -18.02 -0.76
N GLU A 207 -17.04 -17.32 -0.65
CA GLU A 207 -17.10 -15.90 -0.37
C GLU A 207 -17.91 -15.65 0.88
N THR A 208 -17.40 -14.83 1.80
CA THR A 208 -18.07 -14.45 3.04
C THR A 208 -18.25 -12.92 3.12
N PRO A 209 -19.11 -12.40 4.01
CA PRO A 209 -19.40 -10.97 4.04
C PRO A 209 -18.19 -10.09 4.33
N MET A 210 -18.04 -9.00 3.58
CA MET A 210 -17.08 -7.92 3.87
C MET A 210 -17.62 -6.93 4.92
N LEU A 211 -18.95 -6.73 4.94
CA LEU A 211 -19.64 -5.92 5.93
C LEU A 211 -20.16 -6.85 7.02
N VAL A 212 -19.73 -6.62 8.25
CA VAL A 212 -20.03 -7.48 9.41
C VAL A 212 -20.52 -6.63 10.58
N SER A 213 -21.37 -7.19 11.42
CA SER A 213 -21.79 -6.54 12.67
C SER A 213 -20.70 -6.62 13.74
N ASN A 214 -19.95 -7.74 13.75
CA ASN A 214 -18.82 -7.95 14.65
C ASN A 214 -17.56 -8.30 13.84
N ALA A 215 -16.51 -7.49 13.98
CA ALA A 215 -15.22 -7.76 13.37
C ALA A 215 -14.35 -8.53 14.37
N GLY A 216 -14.11 -9.81 14.10
CA GLY A 216 -13.30 -10.70 14.93
C GLY A 216 -12.36 -11.56 14.09
N GLY A 217 -11.57 -12.43 14.74
CA GLY A 217 -10.62 -13.33 14.11
C GLY A 217 -9.19 -12.76 13.96
N ALA A 218 -8.96 -11.52 14.43
CA ALA A 218 -7.64 -10.91 14.46
C ALA A 218 -7.62 -9.83 15.57
N SER A 219 -6.43 -9.42 16.00
CA SER A 219 -6.24 -8.23 16.82
C SER A 219 -5.95 -7.07 15.89
N ALA A 220 -6.96 -6.25 15.58
CA ALA A 220 -6.85 -5.11 14.69
C ALA A 220 -8.06 -4.18 14.84
N ARG A 221 -7.83 -2.88 14.64
CA ARG A 221 -8.90 -1.89 14.63
C ARG A 221 -9.68 -1.93 13.31
N PRO A 222 -11.03 -2.10 13.33
CA PRO A 222 -11.85 -2.12 12.13
C PRO A 222 -12.13 -0.71 11.59
N PHE A 223 -12.45 -0.61 10.29
CA PHE A 223 -13.16 0.55 9.73
C PHE A 223 -14.66 0.39 10.01
N GLU A 224 -15.31 1.49 10.37
CA GLU A 224 -16.75 1.53 10.64
C GLU A 224 -17.51 2.24 9.51
N THR A 225 -18.74 1.83 9.27
CA THR A 225 -19.62 2.42 8.27
C THR A 225 -21.08 2.28 8.72
N HIS A 226 -21.96 3.12 8.16
CA HIS A 226 -23.40 3.09 8.48
C HIS A 226 -24.20 2.54 7.31
N PHE A 227 -25.07 1.56 7.56
CA PHE A 227 -26.01 0.99 6.58
C PHE A 227 -27.36 1.69 6.65
N ASN A 228 -27.57 2.68 5.79
CA ASN A 228 -28.74 3.57 5.83
C ASN A 228 -30.09 2.84 5.74
N ALA A 229 -30.18 1.69 5.03
CA ALA A 229 -31.46 1.00 4.85
C ALA A 229 -31.96 0.30 6.12
N LEU A 230 -31.04 -0.14 7.00
CA LEU A 230 -31.37 -0.78 8.28
C LEU A 230 -31.16 0.16 9.47
N ASP A 231 -30.59 1.35 9.25
CA ASP A 231 -30.18 2.30 10.31
C ASP A 231 -29.25 1.62 11.34
N GLU A 232 -28.27 0.84 10.84
CA GLU A 232 -27.34 0.05 11.63
C GLU A 232 -25.89 0.39 11.30
N ASP A 233 -25.02 0.40 12.31
CA ASP A 233 -23.58 0.54 12.13
C ASP A 233 -22.95 -0.83 11.86
N LEU A 234 -22.18 -0.90 10.79
CA LEU A 234 -21.44 -2.10 10.38
C LEU A 234 -19.94 -1.80 10.37
N LYS A 235 -19.15 -2.87 10.39
CA LYS A 235 -17.70 -2.82 10.31
C LYS A 235 -17.23 -3.50 9.03
N LEU A 236 -16.09 -3.05 8.48
CA LEU A 236 -15.37 -3.82 7.48
C LEU A 236 -14.59 -4.93 8.17
N ARG A 237 -14.65 -6.15 7.63
CA ARG A 237 -13.99 -7.34 8.20
C ARG A 237 -12.48 -7.14 8.31
N ILE A 238 -11.88 -7.62 9.39
CA ILE A 238 -10.44 -7.62 9.67
C ILE A 238 -9.79 -8.99 9.42
N SER A 239 -10.61 -10.06 9.29
CA SER A 239 -10.24 -11.46 9.06
C SER A 239 -11.41 -12.19 8.37
N LEU A 240 -11.17 -13.39 7.89
CA LEU A 240 -12.16 -14.29 7.26
C LEU A 240 -12.59 -15.40 8.23
N GLU A 241 -11.90 -15.58 9.33
CA GLU A 241 -11.86 -16.72 10.23
C GLU A 241 -13.25 -17.19 10.71
N LEU A 242 -14.00 -16.30 11.39
CA LEU A 242 -15.22 -16.72 12.10
C LEU A 242 -16.32 -17.23 11.16
N TYR A 243 -16.39 -16.69 9.94
CA TYR A 243 -17.34 -17.17 8.93
C TYR A 243 -16.91 -18.51 8.33
N LEU A 244 -15.62 -18.69 8.03
CA LEU A 244 -15.11 -19.93 7.47
C LEU A 244 -15.25 -21.09 8.46
N LYS A 245 -15.03 -20.86 9.76
CA LYS A 245 -15.29 -21.86 10.82
C LYS A 245 -16.76 -22.27 10.91
N ARG A 246 -17.70 -21.33 10.71
CA ARG A 246 -19.13 -21.65 10.64
C ARG A 246 -19.46 -22.57 9.46
N LEU A 247 -18.74 -22.44 8.33
CA LEU A 247 -18.89 -23.35 7.19
C LEU A 247 -18.38 -24.77 7.53
N ILE A 248 -17.30 -24.88 8.30
CA ILE A 248 -16.84 -26.18 8.83
C ILE A 248 -17.91 -26.83 9.72
N VAL A 249 -18.53 -26.06 10.61
CA VAL A 249 -19.68 -26.57 11.42
C VAL A 249 -20.82 -27.02 10.49
N GLY A 250 -21.06 -26.33 9.39
CA GLY A 250 -22.05 -26.66 8.37
C GLY A 250 -21.72 -27.90 7.53
N GLY A 251 -20.55 -28.52 7.72
CA GLY A 251 -20.12 -29.73 7.01
C GLY A 251 -19.32 -29.50 5.72
N LEU A 252 -18.89 -28.27 5.45
CA LEU A 252 -17.91 -28.00 4.38
C LEU A 252 -16.51 -28.25 4.93
N GLU A 253 -16.00 -29.47 4.77
CA GLU A 253 -14.80 -29.96 5.46
C GLU A 253 -13.49 -29.29 5.03
N LYS A 254 -13.44 -28.69 3.84
CA LYS A 254 -12.27 -27.99 3.30
C LYS A 254 -12.72 -26.73 2.56
N VAL A 255 -12.48 -25.59 3.14
CA VAL A 255 -12.85 -24.29 2.56
C VAL A 255 -11.69 -23.32 2.57
N TYR A 256 -11.65 -22.42 1.60
CA TYR A 256 -10.75 -21.30 1.61
C TYR A 256 -11.40 -20.05 0.98
N GLU A 257 -10.93 -18.89 1.35
CA GLU A 257 -11.28 -17.63 0.73
C GLU A 257 -10.01 -16.80 0.49
N ILE A 258 -9.87 -16.23 -0.72
CA ILE A 258 -8.88 -15.20 -1.01
C ILE A 258 -9.61 -13.88 -1.12
N GLY A 259 -9.50 -13.05 -0.10
CA GLY A 259 -10.31 -11.83 0.01
C GLY A 259 -9.54 -10.61 0.50
N ARG A 260 -10.19 -9.44 0.36
CA ARG A 260 -9.72 -8.22 1.01
C ARG A 260 -10.17 -8.21 2.46
N VAL A 261 -9.24 -7.80 3.31
CA VAL A 261 -9.47 -7.46 4.71
C VAL A 261 -9.01 -6.04 4.96
N PHE A 262 -9.54 -5.41 6.01
CA PHE A 262 -9.42 -3.98 6.25
C PHE A 262 -9.00 -3.74 7.69
N ARG A 263 -7.85 -3.11 7.91
CA ARG A 263 -7.35 -2.76 9.23
C ARG A 263 -7.03 -1.29 9.30
N ASN A 264 -7.67 -0.58 10.23
CA ASN A 264 -7.51 0.86 10.40
C ASN A 264 -6.28 1.16 11.26
N GLU A 265 -5.12 0.82 10.71
CA GLU A 265 -3.82 0.90 11.34
C GLU A 265 -2.87 1.81 10.55
N GLY A 266 -1.59 1.83 10.93
CA GLY A 266 -0.55 2.59 10.27
C GLY A 266 -0.31 2.21 8.80
N LEU A 267 0.35 3.09 8.09
CA LEU A 267 0.71 2.93 6.68
C LEU A 267 2.23 2.98 6.54
N ASP A 268 2.85 1.84 6.22
CA ASP A 268 4.30 1.74 6.06
C ASP A 268 4.70 0.93 4.80
N THR A 269 5.92 0.42 4.75
CA THR A 269 6.42 -0.38 3.62
C THR A 269 5.84 -1.79 3.57
N ARG A 270 5.31 -2.31 4.66
CA ARG A 270 4.77 -3.67 4.79
C ARG A 270 3.26 -3.71 5.05
N HIS A 271 2.67 -2.57 5.45
CA HIS A 271 1.25 -2.46 5.82
C HIS A 271 0.50 -1.49 4.91
N ASN A 272 -0.70 -1.89 4.52
CA ASN A 272 -1.67 -1.09 3.80
C ASN A 272 -3.04 -1.31 4.45
N PRO A 273 -3.90 -0.29 4.61
CA PRO A 273 -5.15 -0.43 5.36
C PRO A 273 -6.14 -1.44 4.77
N GLU A 274 -5.99 -1.77 3.50
CA GLU A 274 -6.65 -2.89 2.84
C GLU A 274 -5.60 -3.77 2.16
N PHE A 275 -5.68 -5.07 2.34
CA PHE A 275 -4.72 -6.03 1.78
C PHE A 275 -5.38 -7.37 1.47
N THR A 276 -4.69 -8.22 0.72
CA THR A 276 -5.19 -9.53 0.33
C THR A 276 -4.72 -10.58 1.33
N LEU A 277 -5.68 -11.19 2.00
CA LEU A 277 -5.48 -12.34 2.88
C LEU A 277 -6.09 -13.58 2.21
N MET A 278 -5.47 -14.72 2.40
CA MET A 278 -6.09 -16.01 2.17
C MET A 278 -6.20 -16.73 3.50
N GLU A 279 -7.39 -17.18 3.84
CA GLU A 279 -7.58 -18.11 4.96
C GLU A 279 -8.19 -19.41 4.46
N LEU A 280 -7.75 -20.51 5.04
CA LEU A 280 -8.30 -21.84 4.76
C LEU A 280 -8.46 -22.64 6.05
N TYR A 281 -9.46 -23.52 6.04
CA TYR A 281 -9.81 -24.39 7.14
C TYR A 281 -10.07 -25.79 6.62
N GLN A 282 -9.53 -26.78 7.35
CA GLN A 282 -9.71 -28.18 7.03
C GLN A 282 -10.10 -28.96 8.29
N ALA A 283 -11.21 -29.67 8.21
CA ALA A 283 -11.63 -30.62 9.24
C ALA A 283 -10.71 -31.84 9.30
N TYR A 284 -10.64 -32.45 10.48
CA TYR A 284 -9.89 -33.68 10.77
C TYR A 284 -8.37 -33.57 10.53
N THR A 285 -7.83 -32.37 10.75
CA THR A 285 -6.39 -32.09 10.74
C THR A 285 -6.05 -31.18 11.93
N ASP A 286 -4.75 -30.96 12.13
CA ASP A 286 -4.19 -30.12 13.19
C ASP A 286 -3.15 -29.13 12.63
N TYR A 287 -2.50 -28.36 13.51
CA TYR A 287 -1.48 -27.40 13.11
C TYR A 287 -0.26 -28.05 12.43
N ASN A 288 0.04 -29.33 12.68
CA ASN A 288 1.11 -30.03 11.96
C ASN A 288 0.72 -30.27 10.49
N GLY A 289 -0.53 -30.66 10.23
CA GLY A 289 -1.05 -30.77 8.88
C GLY A 289 -1.03 -29.44 8.14
N MET A 290 -1.27 -28.31 8.84
CA MET A 290 -1.15 -26.98 8.26
C MET A 290 0.30 -26.61 7.93
N MET A 291 1.30 -26.99 8.74
CA MET A 291 2.72 -26.83 8.40
C MET A 291 3.10 -27.58 7.12
N ASP A 292 2.67 -28.85 7.00
CA ASP A 292 2.97 -29.68 5.82
C ASP A 292 2.33 -29.10 4.56
N LEU A 293 1.07 -28.65 4.63
CA LEU A 293 0.36 -27.99 3.54
C LEU A 293 1.05 -26.68 3.10
N THR A 294 1.49 -25.89 4.06
CA THR A 294 2.19 -24.60 3.81
C THR A 294 3.51 -24.83 3.08
N GLU A 295 4.32 -25.78 3.57
CA GLU A 295 5.61 -26.10 2.96
C GLU A 295 5.43 -26.58 1.53
N GLU A 296 4.46 -27.46 1.27
CA GLU A 296 4.15 -27.95 -0.05
C GLU A 296 3.67 -26.84 -1.00
N MET A 297 2.74 -25.99 -0.53
CA MET A 297 2.17 -24.90 -1.31
C MET A 297 3.23 -23.85 -1.69
N PHE A 298 4.05 -23.41 -0.75
CA PHE A 298 5.06 -22.38 -1.04
C PHE A 298 6.11 -22.90 -2.02
N ARG A 299 6.55 -24.15 -1.86
CA ARG A 299 7.46 -24.82 -2.80
C ARG A 299 6.84 -24.95 -4.20
N HIS A 300 5.58 -25.37 -4.27
CA HIS A 300 4.83 -25.47 -5.54
C HIS A 300 4.70 -24.13 -6.24
N VAL A 301 4.25 -23.10 -5.53
CA VAL A 301 4.07 -21.75 -6.08
C VAL A 301 5.38 -21.17 -6.61
N ALA A 302 6.46 -21.25 -5.84
CA ALA A 302 7.77 -20.76 -6.28
C ALA A 302 8.23 -21.47 -7.56
N LYS A 303 8.11 -22.80 -7.62
CA LYS A 303 8.49 -23.59 -8.79
C LYS A 303 7.66 -23.24 -10.03
N GLU A 304 6.34 -23.12 -9.90
CA GLU A 304 5.45 -22.84 -11.02
C GLU A 304 5.58 -21.38 -11.52
N VAL A 305 5.83 -20.43 -10.63
CA VAL A 305 5.89 -19.01 -10.97
C VAL A 305 7.28 -18.58 -11.43
N LEU A 306 8.33 -19.04 -10.73
CA LEU A 306 9.72 -18.62 -10.94
C LEU A 306 10.57 -19.67 -11.67
N GLY A 307 10.11 -20.92 -11.75
CA GLY A 307 10.89 -22.04 -12.29
C GLY A 307 11.95 -22.59 -11.31
N THR A 308 12.01 -22.06 -10.09
CA THR A 308 12.97 -22.45 -9.05
C THR A 308 12.32 -22.42 -7.67
N THR A 309 12.87 -23.18 -6.71
CA THR A 309 12.48 -23.11 -5.30
C THR A 309 13.40 -22.20 -4.47
N THR A 310 14.49 -21.74 -5.06
CA THR A 310 15.38 -20.76 -4.44
C THR A 310 14.91 -19.36 -4.88
N ILE A 311 14.57 -18.52 -3.91
CA ILE A 311 14.15 -17.13 -4.13
C ILE A 311 15.22 -16.18 -3.61
N VAL A 312 15.32 -15.02 -4.25
CA VAL A 312 16.24 -13.96 -3.82
C VAL A 312 15.41 -12.71 -3.56
N TYR A 313 15.52 -12.14 -2.37
CA TYR A 313 14.90 -10.91 -1.99
C TYR A 313 15.95 -9.95 -1.43
N ASN A 314 16.09 -8.77 -2.03
CA ASN A 314 17.11 -7.77 -1.66
C ASN A 314 18.51 -8.38 -1.48
N GLY A 315 18.89 -9.28 -2.38
CA GLY A 315 20.18 -9.99 -2.35
C GLY A 315 20.30 -11.13 -1.33
N VAL A 316 19.25 -11.39 -0.54
CA VAL A 316 19.22 -12.51 0.42
C VAL A 316 18.56 -13.72 -0.23
N GLU A 317 19.29 -14.85 -0.22
CA GLU A 317 18.80 -16.12 -0.77
C GLU A 317 18.02 -16.91 0.28
N MET A 318 16.83 -17.40 -0.11
CA MET A 318 15.98 -18.26 0.68
C MET A 318 15.61 -19.51 -0.11
N ASP A 319 15.76 -20.70 0.49
CA ASP A 319 15.57 -21.97 -0.18
C ASP A 319 14.30 -22.68 0.31
N LEU A 320 13.24 -22.58 -0.48
CA LEU A 320 11.96 -23.27 -0.25
C LEU A 320 12.01 -24.77 -0.63
N GLY A 321 13.08 -25.22 -1.25
CA GLY A 321 13.28 -26.63 -1.62
C GLY A 321 13.66 -27.53 -0.45
N LYS A 322 14.24 -26.96 0.61
CA LYS A 322 14.58 -27.65 1.84
C LYS A 322 13.40 -27.78 2.79
N PRO A 323 13.40 -28.74 3.73
CA PRO A 323 12.44 -28.77 4.82
C PRO A 323 12.51 -27.45 5.64
N PHE A 324 11.38 -26.87 5.97
CA PHE A 324 11.32 -25.66 6.79
C PHE A 324 11.68 -25.99 8.24
N LYS A 325 12.47 -25.10 8.87
CA LYS A 325 12.85 -25.26 10.30
C LYS A 325 11.59 -25.18 11.16
N ARG A 326 11.45 -26.11 12.13
CA ARG A 326 10.40 -26.07 13.15
C ARG A 326 11.06 -25.81 14.51
N VAL A 327 10.69 -24.75 15.19
CA VAL A 327 11.29 -24.33 16.47
C VAL A 327 10.19 -23.84 17.41
N ARG A 328 10.28 -24.21 18.68
CA ARG A 328 9.38 -23.65 19.71
C ARG A 328 9.76 -22.20 20.00
N MET A 329 8.79 -21.34 20.26
CA MET A 329 9.05 -19.93 20.59
C MET A 329 10.04 -19.78 21.76
N LEU A 330 9.88 -20.56 22.83
CA LEU A 330 10.79 -20.52 23.98
C LEU A 330 12.21 -20.97 23.65
N ASP A 331 12.35 -21.96 22.77
CA ASP A 331 13.67 -22.45 22.34
C ASP A 331 14.40 -21.40 21.47
N ALA A 332 13.65 -20.70 20.62
CA ALA A 332 14.18 -19.59 19.84
C ALA A 332 14.63 -18.42 20.77
N ILE A 333 13.81 -18.02 21.71
CA ILE A 333 14.18 -16.98 22.69
C ILE A 333 15.43 -17.39 23.46
N LYS A 334 15.49 -18.62 23.91
CA LYS A 334 16.65 -19.13 24.65
C LYS A 334 17.91 -19.16 23.79
N GLU A 335 17.81 -19.56 22.51
CA GLU A 335 18.92 -19.57 21.54
C GLU A 335 19.52 -18.18 21.37
N TYR A 336 18.70 -17.13 21.20
CA TYR A 336 19.16 -15.79 20.87
C TYR A 336 19.44 -14.89 22.08
N THR A 337 18.78 -15.12 23.22
CA THR A 337 18.91 -14.22 24.41
C THR A 337 19.59 -14.87 25.60
N GLY A 338 19.67 -16.21 25.64
CA GLY A 338 20.08 -16.98 26.79
C GLY A 338 19.00 -17.08 27.90
N VAL A 339 17.84 -16.45 27.74
CA VAL A 339 16.73 -16.47 28.71
C VAL A 339 15.91 -17.75 28.53
N ASP A 340 15.78 -18.50 29.61
CA ASP A 340 15.04 -19.78 29.66
C ASP A 340 13.67 -19.59 30.34
N PHE A 341 12.64 -19.25 29.55
CA PHE A 341 11.28 -19.06 30.05
C PHE A 341 10.60 -20.35 30.57
N GLU A 342 11.18 -21.53 30.32
CA GLU A 342 10.74 -22.77 30.98
C GLU A 342 10.95 -22.73 32.51
N LYS A 343 11.87 -21.88 32.97
CA LYS A 343 12.22 -21.73 34.38
C LYS A 343 11.67 -20.46 35.03
N ILE A 344 10.92 -19.66 34.27
CA ILE A 344 10.31 -18.39 34.68
C ILE A 344 8.81 -18.58 34.72
N ASP A 345 8.28 -18.92 35.90
CA ASP A 345 6.87 -19.31 36.03
C ASP A 345 5.94 -18.16 36.41
N THR A 346 6.47 -17.12 37.08
CA THR A 346 5.66 -16.01 37.57
C THR A 346 5.75 -14.78 36.66
N LEU A 347 4.72 -13.93 36.73
CA LEU A 347 4.70 -12.64 36.02
C LEU A 347 5.79 -11.69 36.52
N GLU A 348 6.02 -11.70 37.84
CA GLU A 348 7.04 -10.86 38.49
C GLU A 348 8.45 -11.19 37.98
N GLU A 349 8.78 -12.47 37.86
CA GLU A 349 10.06 -12.92 37.29
C GLU A 349 10.17 -12.54 35.80
N ALA A 350 9.11 -12.71 35.02
CA ALA A 350 9.08 -12.32 33.61
C ALA A 350 9.29 -10.80 33.43
N ARG A 351 8.62 -9.98 34.27
CA ARG A 351 8.82 -8.52 34.29
C ARG A 351 10.23 -8.11 34.74
N ALA A 352 10.78 -8.82 35.68
CA ALA A 352 12.17 -8.55 36.16
C ALA A 352 13.18 -8.79 35.05
N ILE A 353 13.07 -9.92 34.32
CA ILE A 353 13.96 -10.24 33.20
C ILE A 353 13.73 -9.28 32.00
N ALA A 354 12.51 -8.86 31.74
CA ALA A 354 12.21 -7.87 30.70
C ALA A 354 12.92 -6.54 30.98
N LYS A 355 12.85 -6.05 32.23
CA LYS A 355 13.60 -4.85 32.66
C LYS A 355 15.12 -5.02 32.54
N GLU A 356 15.64 -6.19 32.92
CA GLU A 356 17.09 -6.49 32.80
C GLU A 356 17.56 -6.46 31.34
N LYS A 357 16.76 -7.00 30.45
CA LYS A 357 17.05 -7.09 28.99
C LYS A 357 16.64 -5.85 28.19
N GLY A 358 15.97 -4.87 28.82
CA GLY A 358 15.54 -3.64 28.18
C GLY A 358 14.29 -3.78 27.32
N VAL A 359 13.51 -4.86 27.49
CA VAL A 359 12.23 -5.06 26.80
C VAL A 359 11.16 -4.20 27.46
N ALA A 360 10.55 -3.32 26.69
CA ALA A 360 9.45 -2.47 27.15
C ALA A 360 8.16 -3.29 27.30
N PHE A 361 7.39 -3.05 28.35
CA PHE A 361 6.10 -3.69 28.56
C PHE A 361 5.14 -2.78 29.34
N GLU A 362 3.84 -3.00 29.16
CA GLU A 362 2.78 -2.29 29.88
C GLU A 362 2.34 -3.05 31.12
N GLU A 363 1.65 -2.35 32.07
CA GLU A 363 1.14 -2.99 33.29
C GLU A 363 0.09 -4.08 33.04
N ARG A 364 -0.67 -3.96 31.95
CA ARG A 364 -1.67 -4.94 31.52
C ARG A 364 -1.07 -6.24 31.00
N HIS A 365 0.19 -6.23 30.56
CA HIS A 365 0.84 -7.40 29.98
C HIS A 365 1.02 -8.52 30.99
N LYS A 366 0.58 -9.71 30.62
CA LYS A 366 0.74 -10.97 31.35
C LYS A 366 2.06 -11.64 30.97
N ARG A 367 2.36 -12.79 31.54
CA ARG A 367 3.59 -13.53 31.27
C ARG A 367 3.72 -13.90 29.77
N GLY A 368 2.64 -14.34 29.14
CA GLY A 368 2.64 -14.70 27.71
C GLY A 368 2.92 -13.52 26.79
N ASP A 369 2.37 -12.35 27.11
CA ASP A 369 2.67 -11.11 26.35
C ASP A 369 4.15 -10.77 26.42
N ILE A 370 4.77 -10.90 27.61
CA ILE A 370 6.21 -10.63 27.78
C ILE A 370 7.05 -11.62 26.97
N ILE A 371 6.68 -12.90 26.90
CA ILE A 371 7.36 -13.89 26.07
C ILE A 371 7.30 -13.49 24.60
N ASN A 372 6.14 -13.02 24.13
CA ASN A 372 5.96 -12.55 22.77
C ASN A 372 6.82 -11.33 22.46
N LEU A 373 6.84 -10.34 23.35
CA LEU A 373 7.72 -9.16 23.22
C LEU A 373 9.22 -9.54 23.14
N PHE A 374 9.65 -10.57 23.88
CA PHE A 374 11.02 -11.10 23.74
C PHE A 374 11.28 -11.72 22.38
N PHE A 375 10.29 -12.44 21.84
CA PHE A 375 10.43 -13.03 20.52
C PHE A 375 10.49 -11.95 19.44
N GLU A 376 9.61 -10.97 19.46
CA GLU A 376 9.58 -9.84 18.54
C GLU A 376 10.90 -9.06 18.55
N GLU A 377 11.41 -8.70 19.74
CA GLU A 377 12.61 -7.87 19.90
C GLU A 377 13.89 -8.58 19.49
N PHE A 378 14.03 -9.88 19.79
CA PHE A 378 15.32 -10.57 19.67
C PHE A 378 15.40 -11.67 18.62
N CYS A 379 14.26 -12.21 18.17
CA CYS A 379 14.20 -13.42 17.36
C CYS A 379 13.63 -13.21 15.98
N GLU A 380 12.60 -12.40 15.81
CA GLU A 380 11.85 -12.25 14.56
C GLU A 380 12.77 -11.92 13.38
N ASP A 381 13.58 -10.89 13.50
CA ASP A 381 14.54 -10.45 12.47
C ASP A 381 15.63 -11.48 12.14
N LYS A 382 15.80 -12.52 12.94
CA LYS A 382 16.78 -13.60 12.72
C LYS A 382 16.21 -14.74 11.90
N MET A 383 14.88 -14.79 11.70
CA MET A 383 14.19 -15.82 10.96
C MET A 383 14.26 -15.57 9.45
N ILE A 384 15.47 -15.66 8.87
CA ILE A 384 15.72 -15.39 7.44
C ILE A 384 15.22 -16.52 6.56
N GLN A 385 15.61 -17.76 6.87
CA GLN A 385 15.15 -18.95 6.16
C GLN A 385 13.75 -19.37 6.61
N PRO A 386 12.95 -20.03 5.77
CA PRO A 386 11.61 -20.49 6.15
C PRO A 386 11.60 -21.24 7.48
N THR A 387 10.93 -20.69 8.48
CA THR A 387 10.92 -21.20 9.85
C THR A 387 9.53 -21.13 10.45
N PHE A 388 9.02 -22.25 10.91
CA PHE A 388 7.82 -22.34 11.74
C PHE A 388 8.20 -22.12 13.21
N VAL A 389 7.68 -21.08 13.82
CA VAL A 389 7.79 -20.80 15.26
C VAL A 389 6.52 -21.31 15.93
N MET A 390 6.66 -22.29 16.81
CA MET A 390 5.53 -23.05 17.36
C MET A 390 5.35 -22.78 18.86
N ASP A 391 4.20 -23.21 19.39
CA ASP A 391 3.90 -23.28 20.81
C ASP A 391 3.84 -21.88 21.46
N HIS A 392 2.99 -21.03 20.89
CA HIS A 392 2.76 -19.68 21.39
C HIS A 392 2.06 -19.70 22.77
N PRO A 393 2.25 -18.65 23.60
CA PRO A 393 1.51 -18.49 24.84
C PRO A 393 -0.01 -18.39 24.63
N ILE A 394 -0.75 -18.89 25.61
CA ILE A 394 -2.21 -18.91 25.61
C ILE A 394 -2.82 -17.51 25.67
N GLU A 395 -2.16 -16.58 26.35
CA GLU A 395 -2.62 -15.21 26.58
C GLU A 395 -2.82 -14.44 25.27
N ILE A 396 -1.95 -14.70 24.27
CA ILE A 396 -1.99 -14.06 22.96
C ILE A 396 -2.70 -14.88 21.86
N SER A 397 -3.44 -15.93 22.25
CA SER A 397 -3.99 -16.89 21.29
C SER A 397 -5.44 -17.26 21.62
N PRO A 398 -6.41 -16.32 21.50
CA PRO A 398 -7.77 -16.50 22.02
C PRO A 398 -8.62 -17.52 21.28
N LEU A 399 -8.25 -17.94 20.06
CA LEU A 399 -9.03 -18.81 19.18
C LEU A 399 -8.40 -20.21 18.99
N THR A 400 -7.32 -20.49 19.73
CA THR A 400 -6.46 -21.66 19.51
C THR A 400 -6.61 -22.69 20.64
N LYS A 401 -6.52 -23.96 20.29
CA LYS A 401 -6.57 -25.09 21.20
C LYS A 401 -5.33 -25.17 22.08
N LYS A 402 -5.54 -25.40 23.39
CA LYS A 402 -4.45 -25.64 24.35
C LYS A 402 -3.67 -26.90 24.01
N LYS A 403 -2.36 -26.88 24.25
CA LYS A 403 -1.55 -28.10 24.16
C LYS A 403 -1.90 -29.05 25.32
N PRO A 404 -2.16 -30.33 25.03
CA PRO A 404 -2.44 -31.31 26.08
C PRO A 404 -1.27 -31.51 27.07
N SER A 405 -0.04 -31.32 26.61
CA SER A 405 1.17 -31.51 27.41
C SER A 405 1.47 -30.37 28.35
N ASP A 406 1.10 -29.13 27.96
CA ASP A 406 1.28 -27.92 28.77
C ASP A 406 0.23 -26.86 28.38
N PRO A 407 -0.84 -26.68 29.15
CA PRO A 407 -1.95 -25.79 28.79
C PRO A 407 -1.61 -24.29 28.88
N ARG A 408 -0.39 -23.92 29.30
CA ARG A 408 0.12 -22.53 29.22
C ARG A 408 0.42 -22.13 27.77
N TYR A 409 0.57 -23.10 26.89
CA TYR A 409 0.85 -22.92 25.46
C TYR A 409 -0.26 -23.54 24.62
N VAL A 410 -0.29 -23.10 23.35
CA VAL A 410 -1.34 -23.53 22.42
C VAL A 410 -0.70 -24.19 21.17
N GLU A 411 -1.50 -24.97 20.46
CA GLU A 411 -1.13 -25.57 19.16
C GLU A 411 -1.22 -24.54 18.05
N ARG A 412 -0.29 -23.57 18.05
CA ARG A 412 -0.16 -22.46 17.10
C ARG A 412 1.24 -22.42 16.55
N PHE A 413 1.36 -22.04 15.29
CA PHE A 413 2.60 -21.59 14.72
C PHE A 413 2.42 -20.33 13.91
N GLU A 414 3.47 -19.54 13.82
CA GLU A 414 3.68 -18.52 12.81
C GLU A 414 4.85 -18.93 11.94
N MET A 415 4.73 -18.74 10.61
CA MET A 415 5.83 -19.01 9.70
C MET A 415 6.51 -17.71 9.33
N TYR A 416 7.81 -17.67 9.59
CA TYR A 416 8.66 -16.54 9.28
C TYR A 416 9.57 -16.82 8.09
N MET A 417 9.79 -15.79 7.27
CA MET A 417 10.76 -15.77 6.18
C MET A 417 11.22 -14.36 5.94
N ASN A 418 12.54 -14.13 5.84
CA ASN A 418 13.12 -12.78 5.75
C ASN A 418 12.79 -11.88 6.96
N GLY A 419 12.61 -12.46 8.15
CA GLY A 419 12.15 -11.73 9.33
C GLY A 419 10.70 -11.21 9.24
N TRP A 420 9.87 -11.80 8.38
CA TRP A 420 8.46 -11.42 8.20
C TRP A 420 7.56 -12.61 8.51
N GLU A 421 6.52 -12.37 9.28
CA GLU A 421 5.41 -13.29 9.40
C GLU A 421 4.72 -13.45 8.04
N MET A 422 4.73 -14.67 7.53
CA MET A 422 4.13 -15.04 6.24
C MET A 422 2.75 -15.64 6.40
N CYS A 423 2.54 -16.39 7.47
CA CYS A 423 1.26 -16.99 7.81
C CYS A 423 1.18 -17.29 9.31
N ASN A 424 -0.06 -17.40 9.80
CA ASN A 424 -0.41 -17.75 11.16
C ASN A 424 -1.44 -18.88 11.14
N ALA A 425 -1.21 -19.94 11.91
CA ALA A 425 -2.02 -21.14 11.89
C ALA A 425 -2.11 -21.84 13.24
N TYR A 426 -3.20 -22.57 13.44
CA TYR A 426 -3.39 -23.31 14.65
C TYR A 426 -4.38 -24.47 14.52
N SER A 427 -4.34 -25.38 15.52
CA SER A 427 -5.48 -26.25 15.78
C SER A 427 -6.59 -25.43 16.39
N GLU A 428 -7.76 -25.44 15.77
CA GLU A 428 -8.88 -24.58 16.12
C GLU A 428 -9.49 -24.93 17.49
N LEU A 429 -9.73 -23.92 18.31
CA LEU A 429 -10.50 -24.10 19.54
C LEU A 429 -11.95 -24.43 19.18
N ASN A 430 -12.35 -25.66 19.46
CA ASN A 430 -13.68 -26.19 19.16
C ASN A 430 -14.50 -26.53 20.42
N ASP A 431 -14.02 -26.15 21.61
CA ASP A 431 -14.74 -26.23 22.87
C ASP A 431 -15.47 -24.90 23.11
N PRO A 432 -16.81 -24.88 23.02
CA PRO A 432 -17.58 -23.63 23.18
C PRO A 432 -17.48 -23.01 24.59
N ILE A 433 -17.23 -23.84 25.62
CA ILE A 433 -17.09 -23.35 26.98
C ILE A 433 -15.76 -22.62 27.16
N ASP A 434 -14.65 -23.25 26.73
CA ASP A 434 -13.32 -22.58 26.73
C ASP A 434 -13.32 -21.32 25.84
N GLN A 435 -13.95 -21.39 24.66
CA GLN A 435 -14.03 -20.23 23.76
C GLN A 435 -14.78 -19.05 24.39
N ARG A 436 -15.89 -19.32 25.11
CA ARG A 436 -16.64 -18.28 25.82
C ARG A 436 -15.80 -17.62 26.92
N GLU A 437 -15.00 -18.40 27.64
CA GLU A 437 -14.07 -17.86 28.66
C GLU A 437 -12.98 -16.99 28.04
N ARG A 438 -12.48 -17.39 26.86
CA ARG A 438 -11.48 -16.61 26.13
C ARG A 438 -12.06 -15.28 25.64
N PHE A 439 -13.26 -15.28 25.08
CA PHE A 439 -13.93 -14.06 24.66
C PHE A 439 -14.20 -13.10 25.81
N LYS A 440 -14.66 -13.60 26.98
CA LYS A 440 -14.81 -12.76 28.16
C LYS A 440 -13.50 -12.12 28.63
N ALA A 441 -12.39 -12.82 28.48
CA ALA A 441 -11.07 -12.25 28.78
C ALA A 441 -10.68 -11.16 27.77
N GLN A 442 -11.07 -11.29 26.50
CA GLN A 442 -10.87 -10.26 25.46
C GLN A 442 -11.79 -9.05 25.69
N ASP A 443 -13.08 -9.26 26.01
CA ASP A 443 -13.99 -8.17 26.39
C ASP A 443 -13.44 -7.34 27.55
N ALA A 444 -12.83 -7.99 28.56
CA ALA A 444 -12.20 -7.29 29.67
C ALA A 444 -10.98 -6.45 29.25
N LEU A 445 -10.25 -6.85 28.22
CA LEU A 445 -9.16 -6.04 27.64
C LEU A 445 -9.73 -4.85 26.85
N ALA A 446 -10.81 -5.05 26.09
CA ALA A 446 -11.51 -3.98 25.41
C ALA A 446 -12.06 -2.92 26.39
N ASP A 447 -12.67 -3.36 27.49
CA ASP A 447 -13.17 -2.49 28.56
C ASP A 447 -12.03 -1.71 29.26
N ALA A 448 -10.82 -2.28 29.25
CA ALA A 448 -9.61 -1.63 29.76
C ALA A 448 -8.95 -0.68 28.74
N GLY A 449 -9.56 -0.49 27.55
CA GLY A 449 -9.12 0.44 26.52
C GLY A 449 -8.28 -0.17 25.40
N ASP A 450 -8.26 -1.50 25.28
CA ASP A 450 -7.60 -2.17 24.13
C ASP A 450 -8.53 -2.17 22.91
N GLU A 451 -8.32 -1.24 21.99
CA GLU A 451 -9.15 -1.09 20.76
C GLU A 451 -8.97 -2.24 19.76
N GLU A 452 -7.97 -3.12 19.95
CA GLU A 452 -7.68 -4.27 19.08
C GLU A 452 -8.21 -5.59 19.64
N ALA A 453 -8.75 -5.59 20.87
CA ALA A 453 -9.30 -6.78 21.49
C ALA A 453 -10.55 -7.28 20.75
N ASN A 454 -10.67 -8.61 20.64
CA ASN A 454 -11.85 -9.24 20.04
C ASN A 454 -13.06 -9.13 20.96
N HIS A 455 -14.23 -8.81 20.42
CA HIS A 455 -15.49 -8.85 21.15
C HIS A 455 -16.15 -10.22 21.06
N THR A 456 -16.93 -10.57 22.10
CA THR A 456 -17.72 -11.80 22.11
C THR A 456 -18.67 -11.85 20.91
N ASP A 457 -18.59 -12.93 20.14
CA ASP A 457 -19.51 -13.26 19.03
C ASP A 457 -20.42 -14.41 19.46
N GLU A 458 -21.64 -14.08 19.90
CA GLU A 458 -22.60 -15.07 20.37
C GLU A 458 -23.10 -16.01 19.26
N ASP A 459 -23.16 -15.53 18.01
CA ASP A 459 -23.56 -16.38 16.89
C ASP A 459 -22.46 -17.40 16.54
N PHE A 460 -21.18 -17.02 16.65
CA PHE A 460 -20.08 -17.96 16.53
C PHE A 460 -20.07 -18.99 17.67
N LEU A 461 -20.31 -18.57 18.91
CA LEU A 461 -20.44 -19.48 20.05
C LEU A 461 -21.58 -20.47 19.86
N ASN A 462 -22.75 -20.01 19.40
CA ASN A 462 -23.88 -20.88 19.06
C ASN A 462 -23.52 -21.91 17.99
N ALA A 463 -22.73 -21.51 16.97
CA ALA A 463 -22.23 -22.43 15.95
C ALA A 463 -21.32 -23.49 16.58
N LEU A 464 -20.40 -23.12 17.48
CA LEU A 464 -19.52 -24.07 18.17
C LEU A 464 -20.32 -25.05 19.04
N GLU A 465 -21.43 -24.61 19.69
CA GLU A 465 -22.31 -25.47 20.50
C GLU A 465 -23.06 -26.51 19.65
N ILE A 466 -23.28 -26.24 18.35
CA ILE A 466 -23.80 -27.25 17.41
C ILE A 466 -22.73 -28.35 17.16
N GLY A 467 -21.45 -28.00 17.23
CA GLY A 467 -20.32 -28.91 17.16
C GLY A 467 -19.44 -28.67 15.95
N MET A 468 -18.21 -28.24 16.20
CA MET A 468 -17.16 -28.13 15.19
C MET A 468 -16.21 -29.33 15.32
N PRO A 469 -15.92 -30.09 14.22
CA PRO A 469 -14.95 -31.18 14.27
C PRO A 469 -13.54 -30.63 14.58
N PRO A 470 -12.57 -31.49 14.99
CA PRO A 470 -11.17 -31.10 15.04
C PRO A 470 -10.76 -30.50 13.70
N THR A 471 -10.21 -29.30 13.72
CA THR A 471 -9.96 -28.49 12.51
C THR A 471 -8.61 -27.80 12.62
N GLY A 472 -7.84 -27.78 11.55
CA GLY A 472 -6.68 -26.91 11.38
C GLY A 472 -7.06 -25.72 10.50
N GLY A 473 -6.66 -24.52 10.91
CA GLY A 473 -6.85 -23.29 10.16
C GLY A 473 -5.56 -22.51 9.96
N ILE A 474 -5.50 -21.69 8.91
CA ILE A 474 -4.34 -20.90 8.58
C ILE A 474 -4.70 -19.67 7.76
N GLY A 475 -4.07 -18.54 8.09
CA GLY A 475 -4.14 -17.31 7.34
C GLY A 475 -2.81 -16.94 6.69
N TYR A 476 -2.82 -16.59 5.39
CA TYR A 476 -1.63 -16.26 4.60
C TYR A 476 -1.68 -14.81 4.11
N GLY A 477 -0.61 -14.06 4.36
CA GLY A 477 -0.41 -12.74 3.77
C GLY A 477 -0.02 -12.82 2.28
N ILE A 478 -0.99 -12.76 1.38
CA ILE A 478 -0.75 -12.91 -0.08
C ILE A 478 0.13 -11.77 -0.61
N ASP A 479 -0.05 -10.56 -0.10
CA ASP A 479 0.77 -9.42 -0.54
C ASP A 479 2.24 -9.61 -0.14
N ARG A 480 2.52 -10.08 1.08
CA ARG A 480 3.88 -10.39 1.55
C ARG A 480 4.53 -11.51 0.72
N LEU A 481 3.78 -12.55 0.39
CA LEU A 481 4.25 -13.62 -0.49
C LEU A 481 4.59 -13.07 -1.89
N CYS A 482 3.74 -12.20 -2.44
CA CYS A 482 4.03 -11.54 -3.72
C CYS A 482 5.28 -10.66 -3.64
N MET A 483 5.48 -9.90 -2.55
CA MET A 483 6.69 -9.08 -2.36
C MET A 483 7.95 -9.93 -2.42
N LEU A 484 8.00 -11.04 -1.69
CA LEU A 484 9.17 -11.93 -1.68
C LEU A 484 9.43 -12.60 -3.05
N LEU A 485 8.38 -13.11 -3.70
CA LEU A 485 8.50 -13.80 -4.98
C LEU A 485 8.76 -12.85 -6.18
N THR A 486 8.61 -11.55 -6.01
CA THR A 486 8.84 -10.55 -7.07
C THR A 486 9.97 -9.58 -6.76
N ASP A 487 10.69 -9.79 -5.65
CA ASP A 487 11.74 -8.89 -5.15
C ASP A 487 11.25 -7.43 -5.07
N SER A 488 10.06 -7.24 -4.48
CA SER A 488 9.42 -5.93 -4.35
C SER A 488 9.59 -5.40 -2.94
N PRO A 489 10.28 -4.25 -2.74
CA PRO A 489 10.66 -3.76 -1.41
C PRO A 489 9.50 -3.21 -0.57
N ALA A 490 8.37 -2.87 -1.20
CA ALA A 490 7.22 -2.32 -0.50
C ALA A 490 5.91 -2.97 -0.96
N ILE A 491 4.94 -3.09 -0.04
CA ILE A 491 3.60 -3.62 -0.34
C ILE A 491 2.92 -2.82 -1.46
N ARG A 492 3.20 -1.52 -1.57
CA ARG A 492 2.69 -0.66 -2.64
C ARG A 492 3.20 -1.04 -4.03
N ASP A 493 4.34 -1.73 -4.13
CA ASP A 493 4.88 -2.20 -5.40
C ASP A 493 4.06 -3.36 -5.97
N VAL A 494 3.45 -4.17 -5.10
CA VAL A 494 2.61 -5.32 -5.48
C VAL A 494 1.11 -5.01 -5.47
N LEU A 495 0.70 -3.79 -5.13
CA LEU A 495 -0.66 -3.28 -5.25
C LEU A 495 -0.79 -2.36 -6.47
N LEU A 496 -1.80 -2.60 -7.33
CA LEU A 496 -2.02 -1.74 -8.50
C LEU A 496 -2.32 -0.30 -8.10
N PHE A 497 -3.24 -0.11 -7.16
CA PHE A 497 -3.63 1.18 -6.63
C PHE A 497 -3.58 1.14 -5.10
N PRO A 498 -2.39 1.37 -4.49
CA PRO A 498 -2.26 1.41 -3.03
C PRO A 498 -2.96 2.63 -2.45
N THR A 499 -3.33 2.54 -1.18
CA THR A 499 -3.84 3.70 -0.44
C THR A 499 -2.75 4.77 -0.32
N MET A 500 -3.07 5.99 -0.71
CA MET A 500 -2.15 7.12 -0.71
C MET A 500 -2.77 8.31 0.02
N LYS A 501 -1.96 9.07 0.76
CA LYS A 501 -2.41 10.33 1.35
C LYS A 501 -2.88 11.28 0.23
N THR A 502 -4.05 11.90 0.39
CA THR A 502 -4.59 12.84 -0.59
C THR A 502 -3.67 14.06 -0.73
N LEU A 503 -3.28 14.40 -1.98
CA LEU A 503 -2.52 15.62 -2.26
C LEU A 503 -3.48 16.82 -2.24
N GLY A 504 -3.16 17.84 -1.45
CA GLY A 504 -3.95 19.07 -1.40
C GLY A 504 -5.41 18.79 -1.05
N GLY A 505 -5.63 18.01 0.01
CA GLY A 505 -6.96 17.59 0.38
C GLY A 505 -7.84 18.77 0.76
N ALA A 506 -8.72 19.17 -0.16
CA ALA A 506 -10.07 19.44 0.30
C ALA A 506 -10.47 18.13 1.03
N LYS A 507 -10.56 18.18 2.37
CA LYS A 507 -11.34 17.21 3.13
C LYS A 507 -12.69 17.17 2.40
N THR A 508 -12.93 16.20 1.55
CA THR A 508 -14.29 15.87 1.15
C THR A 508 -15.01 15.74 2.46
N ALA A 509 -16.04 16.54 2.64
CA ALA A 509 -16.91 16.54 3.80
C ALA A 509 -17.47 15.10 3.96
N ALA A 510 -16.70 14.25 4.62
CA ALA A 510 -17.18 13.05 5.24
C ALA A 510 -17.70 13.50 6.59
N LYS A 511 -19.04 13.65 6.62
CA LYS A 511 -19.87 13.67 7.82
C LYS A 511 -19.16 14.27 9.05
N GLN A 512 -19.40 15.55 9.28
CA GLN A 512 -19.59 16.03 10.62
C GLN A 512 -20.68 15.11 11.27
N THR A 513 -20.25 14.07 11.96
CA THR A 513 -20.98 13.66 13.12
C THR A 513 -21.01 14.91 13.99
N GLU A 514 -22.21 15.48 14.14
CA GLU A 514 -22.49 16.54 15.06
C GLU A 514 -22.11 16.05 16.48
N LYS A 515 -20.83 16.19 16.85
CA LYS A 515 -20.54 16.60 18.20
C LYS A 515 -20.97 18.06 18.23
N LYS A 516 -22.07 18.34 18.89
CA LYS A 516 -22.39 19.66 19.42
C LYS A 516 -21.18 20.08 20.26
N GLU A 517 -20.22 20.74 19.65
CA GLU A 517 -19.33 21.60 20.38
C GLU A 517 -20.14 22.85 20.71
N GLU A 518 -20.38 23.02 22.00
CA GLU A 518 -20.83 24.30 22.56
C GLU A 518 -19.91 25.39 22.01
N GLY A 519 -20.51 26.43 21.44
CA GLY A 519 -19.90 27.51 20.68
C GLY A 519 -18.61 28.04 21.30
N LYS A 520 -17.48 27.65 20.78
CA LYS A 520 -16.24 28.40 20.91
C LYS A 520 -16.29 29.52 19.89
N MET A 521 -16.30 30.77 20.38
CA MET A 521 -16.11 31.96 19.53
C MET A 521 -14.73 31.83 18.85
N ALA A 522 -14.66 32.25 17.58
CA ALA A 522 -13.38 32.33 16.85
C ALA A 522 -12.36 33.14 17.64
N LYS A 523 -11.10 32.67 17.66
CA LYS A 523 -10.04 33.36 18.40
C LYS A 523 -9.68 34.68 17.70
N GLU A 524 -9.76 35.75 18.46
CA GLU A 524 -9.35 37.08 18.00
C GLU A 524 -7.95 37.41 18.52
N SER A 525 -7.16 38.11 17.71
CA SER A 525 -5.82 38.53 18.11
C SER A 525 -5.88 39.63 19.16
N SER A 526 -5.13 39.46 20.25
CA SER A 526 -5.00 40.48 21.31
C SER A 526 -4.09 41.65 20.94
N ILE A 527 -3.36 41.55 19.83
CA ILE A 527 -2.44 42.57 19.32
C ILE A 527 -2.63 42.76 17.81
N SER A 528 -2.50 43.99 17.31
CA SER A 528 -2.58 44.22 15.87
C SER A 528 -1.33 43.71 15.14
N LYS A 529 -1.47 43.35 13.86
CA LYS A 529 -0.34 42.94 13.02
C LYS A 529 0.79 43.98 12.96
N ASN A 530 0.44 45.26 12.94
CA ASN A 530 1.43 46.34 12.89
C ASN A 530 2.21 46.44 14.22
N ASP A 531 1.52 46.29 15.35
CA ASP A 531 2.15 46.32 16.67
C ASP A 531 3.00 45.06 16.89
N ALA A 532 2.52 43.87 16.43
CA ALA A 532 3.29 42.61 16.47
C ALA A 532 4.57 42.73 15.62
N LEU A 533 4.51 43.30 14.44
CA LEU A 533 5.70 43.56 13.61
C LEU A 533 6.66 44.56 14.25
N ALA A 534 6.12 45.61 14.91
CA ALA A 534 6.95 46.54 15.66
C ALA A 534 7.62 45.87 16.86
N LEU A 535 6.90 44.98 17.53
CA LEU A 535 7.41 44.18 18.64
C LEU A 535 8.53 43.20 18.19
N LEU A 536 8.32 42.49 17.08
CA LEU A 536 9.36 41.63 16.48
C LEU A 536 10.62 42.44 16.19
N LYS A 537 10.50 43.62 15.53
CA LYS A 537 11.61 44.51 15.19
C LYS A 537 12.27 45.18 16.41
N LYS A 538 11.61 45.20 17.54
CA LYS A 538 12.19 45.71 18.80
C LYS A 538 13.27 44.74 19.30
N TYR A 539 13.02 43.43 19.23
CA TYR A 539 13.89 42.41 19.78
C TYR A 539 14.75 41.69 18.73
N ASN A 540 14.41 41.77 17.45
CA ASN A 540 15.18 41.22 16.33
C ASN A 540 15.64 42.34 15.39
N LYS A 541 16.95 42.43 15.14
CA LYS A 541 17.59 43.45 14.30
C LYS A 541 18.13 42.89 13.00
N GLU A 542 18.52 41.60 13.00
CA GLU A 542 19.04 40.93 11.83
C GLU A 542 17.94 40.74 10.77
N PRO A 543 18.20 41.18 9.52
CA PRO A 543 17.21 41.06 8.43
C PRO A 543 16.68 39.64 8.21
N PHE A 544 17.52 38.65 8.48
CA PHE A 544 17.15 37.25 8.37
C PHE A 544 16.03 36.84 9.34
N HIS A 545 16.14 37.19 10.64
CA HIS A 545 15.13 36.83 11.65
C HIS A 545 13.80 37.54 11.38
N ILE A 546 13.85 38.82 10.96
CA ILE A 546 12.64 39.54 10.57
C ILE A 546 11.95 38.90 9.35
N GLN A 547 12.75 38.52 8.33
CA GLN A 547 12.23 37.86 7.13
C GLN A 547 11.67 36.46 7.45
N HIS A 548 12.33 35.71 8.35
CA HIS A 548 11.85 34.42 8.83
C HIS A 548 10.48 34.55 9.49
N GLY A 549 10.32 35.44 10.47
CA GLY A 549 9.04 35.71 11.13
C GLY A 549 7.92 36.11 10.15
N LEU A 550 8.23 36.95 9.15
CA LEU A 550 7.26 37.33 8.11
C LEU A 550 6.87 36.13 7.21
N THR A 551 7.81 35.25 6.93
CA THR A 551 7.55 34.05 6.12
C THR A 551 6.66 33.07 6.87
N VAL A 552 6.97 32.78 8.14
CA VAL A 552 6.16 31.91 8.99
C VAL A 552 4.76 32.50 9.20
N ALA A 553 4.63 33.79 9.41
CA ALA A 553 3.34 34.49 9.49
C ALA A 553 2.47 34.24 8.24
N ALA A 554 3.06 34.39 7.05
CA ALA A 554 2.34 34.17 5.79
C ALA A 554 1.91 32.71 5.62
N VAL A 555 2.77 31.75 6.01
CA VAL A 555 2.49 30.31 5.97
C VAL A 555 1.36 29.96 6.94
N MET A 556 1.43 30.42 8.20
CA MET A 556 0.41 30.16 9.21
C MET A 556 -0.95 30.74 8.83
N LYS A 557 -0.97 31.95 8.26
CA LYS A 557 -2.21 32.56 7.72
C LYS A 557 -2.80 31.72 6.59
N TRP A 558 -1.97 31.26 5.67
CA TRP A 558 -2.39 30.41 4.55
C TRP A 558 -2.91 29.06 5.06
N LEU A 559 -2.20 28.41 5.96
CA LEU A 559 -2.61 27.14 6.60
C LEU A 559 -3.95 27.30 7.34
N GLY A 560 -4.12 28.38 8.14
CA GLY A 560 -5.37 28.65 8.83
C GLY A 560 -6.58 28.72 7.88
N LYS A 561 -6.41 29.34 6.71
CA LYS A 561 -7.46 29.38 5.68
C LYS A 561 -7.71 28.01 5.03
N GLU A 562 -6.67 27.28 4.67
CA GLU A 562 -6.78 25.97 4.02
C GLU A 562 -7.35 24.89 4.95
N LEU A 563 -7.08 24.99 6.25
CA LEU A 563 -7.56 24.02 7.26
C LEU A 563 -8.95 24.36 7.81
N GLY A 564 -9.60 25.45 7.33
CA GLY A 564 -10.97 25.81 7.71
C GLY A 564 -11.06 26.79 8.88
N TYR A 565 -9.94 27.33 9.38
CA TYR A 565 -9.86 28.37 10.42
C TYR A 565 -9.79 29.77 9.81
N GLY A 566 -10.53 30.02 8.73
CA GLY A 566 -10.46 31.28 7.97
C GLY A 566 -10.79 32.53 8.81
N GLU A 567 -11.68 32.41 9.77
CA GLU A 567 -12.04 33.48 10.71
C GLU A 567 -10.92 33.76 11.73
N GLU A 568 -10.05 32.80 12.01
CA GLU A 568 -8.89 32.92 12.90
C GLU A 568 -7.57 33.18 12.14
N ALA A 569 -7.59 33.32 10.82
CA ALA A 569 -6.39 33.40 10.00
C ALA A 569 -5.46 34.56 10.40
N ASP A 570 -6.01 35.69 10.88
CA ASP A 570 -5.25 36.83 11.35
C ASP A 570 -4.61 36.56 12.73
N TYR A 571 -5.26 35.76 13.59
CA TYR A 571 -4.69 35.26 14.84
C TYR A 571 -3.45 34.39 14.57
N TRP A 572 -3.56 33.42 13.68
CA TRP A 572 -2.47 32.50 13.32
C TRP A 572 -1.33 33.20 12.57
N GLU A 573 -1.63 34.25 11.80
CA GLU A 573 -0.61 35.12 11.18
C GLU A 573 0.28 35.76 12.25
N ILE A 574 -0.30 36.23 13.35
CA ILE A 574 0.43 36.91 14.43
C ILE A 574 1.20 35.87 15.30
N VAL A 575 0.61 34.70 15.56
CA VAL A 575 1.32 33.61 16.23
C VAL A 575 2.60 33.28 15.45
N GLY A 576 2.48 33.03 14.13
CA GLY A 576 3.65 32.78 13.29
C GLY A 576 4.64 33.93 13.18
N LEU A 577 4.17 35.18 13.29
CA LEU A 577 5.06 36.35 13.25
C LEU A 577 5.95 36.45 14.51
N LEU A 578 5.44 36.02 15.65
CA LEU A 578 6.08 36.22 16.96
C LEU A 578 6.73 34.94 17.54
N HIS A 579 6.67 33.81 16.83
CA HIS A 579 7.13 32.52 17.37
C HIS A 579 8.60 32.54 17.84
N ASP A 580 9.49 33.24 17.13
CA ASP A 580 10.91 33.37 17.42
C ASP A 580 11.29 34.74 18.00
N ILE A 581 10.39 35.41 18.72
CA ILE A 581 10.60 36.78 19.19
C ILE A 581 11.85 36.93 20.06
N ASP A 582 12.22 35.91 20.81
CA ASP A 582 13.35 35.90 21.75
C ASP A 582 14.63 35.27 21.18
N PHE A 583 14.58 34.65 19.99
CA PHE A 583 15.67 33.82 19.47
C PHE A 583 16.97 34.61 19.24
N GLU A 584 16.92 35.81 18.68
CA GLU A 584 18.12 36.59 18.36
C GLU A 584 18.92 37.00 19.61
N ASN A 585 18.23 37.39 20.69
CA ASN A 585 18.88 37.90 21.88
C ASN A 585 19.10 36.86 22.99
N TRP A 586 18.27 35.79 22.98
CA TRP A 586 18.31 34.74 24.01
C TRP A 586 18.21 33.33 23.41
N PRO A 587 19.15 32.95 22.51
CA PRO A 587 19.06 31.65 21.83
C PRO A 587 19.08 30.45 22.78
N GLU A 588 19.81 30.54 23.91
CA GLU A 588 19.86 29.48 24.93
C GLU A 588 18.63 29.43 25.83
N GLU A 589 17.81 30.48 25.81
CA GLU A 589 16.56 30.62 26.57
C GLU A 589 15.34 30.77 25.63
N HIS A 590 15.47 30.29 24.40
CA HIS A 590 14.41 30.34 23.39
C HIS A 590 13.13 29.67 23.91
N CYS A 591 11.98 30.25 23.61
CA CYS A 591 10.64 29.94 24.13
C CYS A 591 10.45 30.14 25.65
N LYS A 592 11.51 30.30 26.42
CA LYS A 592 11.43 30.55 27.88
C LYS A 592 11.36 32.04 28.19
N LYS A 593 12.01 32.87 27.35
CA LYS A 593 11.99 34.32 27.49
C LYS A 593 10.79 34.96 26.79
N ALA A 594 10.27 34.35 25.73
CA ALA A 594 9.14 34.83 24.95
C ALA A 594 7.89 35.17 25.80
N PRO A 595 7.45 34.37 26.78
CA PRO A 595 6.27 34.68 27.61
C PRO A 595 6.38 36.04 28.35
N GLU A 596 7.55 36.37 28.87
CA GLU A 596 7.80 37.63 29.58
C GLU A 596 7.68 38.81 28.63
N LEU A 597 8.33 38.73 27.47
CA LEU A 597 8.34 39.78 26.45
C LEU A 597 6.96 40.06 25.86
N LEU A 598 6.21 38.97 25.61
CA LEU A 598 4.86 39.03 25.05
C LEU A 598 3.85 39.57 26.06
N LYS A 599 3.96 39.20 27.34
CA LYS A 599 3.11 39.66 28.43
C LYS A 599 3.29 41.15 28.72
N GLU A 600 4.54 41.66 28.67
CA GLU A 600 4.84 43.10 28.75
C GLU A 600 4.22 43.90 27.61
N ALA A 601 4.03 43.27 26.43
CA ALA A 601 3.41 43.88 25.27
C ALA A 601 1.88 43.75 25.25
N GLY A 602 1.26 43.15 26.27
CA GLY A 602 -0.19 43.00 26.40
C GLY A 602 -0.79 41.89 25.52
N VAL A 603 0.02 40.91 25.10
CA VAL A 603 -0.45 39.73 24.38
C VAL A 603 -1.20 38.79 25.35
N SER A 604 -2.31 38.21 24.93
CA SER A 604 -3.15 37.33 25.77
C SER A 604 -2.47 36.01 26.10
N ASP A 605 -2.80 35.44 27.25
CA ASP A 605 -2.18 34.19 27.73
C ASP A 605 -2.39 33.00 26.76
N ASP A 606 -3.54 32.88 26.07
CA ASP A 606 -3.82 31.88 25.05
C ASP A 606 -2.96 32.06 23.79
N MET A 607 -2.71 33.29 23.37
CA MET A 607 -1.81 33.56 22.24
C MET A 607 -0.34 33.33 22.63
N ILE A 608 0.06 33.63 23.84
CA ILE A 608 1.41 33.29 24.37
C ILE A 608 1.61 31.79 24.39
N HIS A 609 0.59 31.05 24.83
CA HIS A 609 0.61 29.58 24.79
C HIS A 609 0.83 29.06 23.35
N ALA A 610 0.02 29.54 22.39
CA ALA A 610 0.16 29.14 20.99
C ALA A 610 1.54 29.49 20.40
N ILE A 611 2.09 30.67 20.76
CA ILE A 611 3.43 31.09 20.33
C ILE A 611 4.52 30.17 20.89
N CYS A 612 4.44 29.74 22.16
CA CYS A 612 5.48 28.96 22.82
C CYS A 612 5.37 27.46 22.58
N SER A 613 4.22 26.96 22.10
CA SER A 613 4.00 25.54 21.84
C SER A 613 4.84 24.98 20.67
N HIS A 614 5.30 25.84 19.74
CA HIS A 614 6.16 25.39 18.63
C HIS A 614 7.48 24.77 19.07
N GLY A 615 7.97 25.10 20.27
CA GLY A 615 9.19 24.56 20.85
C GLY A 615 9.00 23.32 21.74
N TYR A 616 7.80 22.74 21.77
CA TYR A 616 7.49 21.60 22.66
C TYR A 616 8.47 20.42 22.46
N GLY A 617 8.97 19.93 23.58
CA GLY A 617 9.92 18.82 23.59
C GLY A 617 11.37 19.17 23.19
N LEU A 618 11.64 20.39 22.71
CA LEU A 618 12.98 20.88 22.35
C LEU A 618 13.46 21.98 23.28
N CYS A 619 12.73 23.08 23.39
CA CYS A 619 13.09 24.27 24.19
C CYS A 619 11.95 24.76 25.09
N SER A 620 10.75 24.20 24.97
CA SER A 620 9.56 24.52 25.74
C SER A 620 8.88 23.28 26.28
N ASP A 621 8.29 23.40 27.48
CA ASP A 621 7.40 22.39 28.08
C ASP A 621 5.91 22.70 27.82
N VAL A 622 5.62 23.68 26.96
CA VAL A 622 4.26 24.10 26.60
C VAL A 622 3.70 23.15 25.56
N GLU A 623 2.81 22.27 25.97
CA GLU A 623 2.21 21.24 25.13
C GLU A 623 1.18 21.82 24.13
N PRO A 624 1.22 21.47 22.83
CA PRO A 624 0.25 21.95 21.85
C PRO A 624 -1.16 21.46 22.17
N GLU A 625 -2.09 22.36 22.40
CA GLU A 625 -3.50 22.06 22.71
C GLU A 625 -4.40 22.10 21.46
N LEU A 626 -4.14 23.07 20.56
CA LEU A 626 -4.97 23.29 19.39
C LEU A 626 -4.43 22.54 18.16
N GLU A 627 -5.32 22.17 17.23
CA GLU A 627 -4.94 21.51 15.98
C GLU A 627 -3.95 22.31 15.14
N MET A 628 -4.02 23.64 15.18
CA MET A 628 -3.09 24.53 14.47
C MET A 628 -1.72 24.66 15.16
N GLU A 629 -1.61 24.28 16.43
CA GLU A 629 -0.34 24.24 17.18
C GLU A 629 0.43 22.94 16.92
N LYS A 630 -0.26 21.89 16.50
CA LYS A 630 0.28 20.55 16.14
C LYS A 630 0.78 20.51 14.70
#